data_aad77256b6161be2de7d5ffa4e614902
#
_entry.id   aad77256b6161be2de7d5ffa4e614902
#
_cell.length_a   1.000
_cell.length_b   1.000
_cell.length_c   1.000
_cell.angle_alpha   90.00
_cell.angle_beta   90.00
_cell.angle_gamma   90.00
#
_symmetry.space_group_name_H-M   'P 1'
#
loop_
_entity.id
_entity.type
_entity.pdbx_description
1 polymer ?
#
loop_
_entity_poly.entity_id
_entity_poly.type
_entity_poly.pdbx_seq_one_letter_code
_entity_poly.pdbx_strand_id
1 'polypeptide(L)'
;MFTSDIAIFLLGLIAAIFGGYFGAAIGGNFAFTLTGFMILFSWGIFAVGGSDIGFNYVAFGPVMGPHITFAAGVAGAAYAMHKGLIESGRDATSPLARLGRLDVLLVGAAFGAFGYLFNIGLSFIPWFGSHIDTVALTVFTSNVLARLIWGNGLLSPQNYNKGATSFMKKIAPNDTYFWLRYQEKPGQYLPLGFSAGGMAAAVS
;
A
#
# COMPACT_ATOMS: atom_id res chain seq x y z
N MET A 1 5.73 8.14 32.54
CA MET A 1 5.35 6.98 31.74
C MET A 1 4.25 7.34 30.73
N PHE A 2 3.05 7.77 31.13
CA PHE A 2 1.97 8.14 30.20
C PHE A 2 2.29 9.26 29.20
N THR A 3 3.08 10.26 29.58
CA THR A 3 3.44 11.37 28.68
C THR A 3 4.39 10.96 27.56
N SER A 4 5.27 9.97 27.77
CA SER A 4 6.16 9.43 26.73
C SER A 4 5.39 8.65 25.69
N ASP A 5 4.40 7.84 26.11
CA ASP A 5 3.61 7.00 25.21
C ASP A 5 2.70 7.81 24.29
N ILE A 6 2.08 8.88 24.83
CA ILE A 6 1.29 9.82 24.03
C ILE A 6 2.18 10.59 23.04
N ALA A 7 3.37 11.02 23.47
CA ALA A 7 4.28 11.73 22.60
C ALA A 7 4.75 10.83 21.44
N ILE A 8 5.12 9.58 21.69
CA ILE A 8 5.50 8.59 20.67
C ILE A 8 4.34 8.34 19.71
N PHE A 9 3.12 8.16 20.21
CA PHE A 9 1.94 7.99 19.39
C PHE A 9 1.69 9.19 18.47
N LEU A 10 1.76 10.41 19.00
CA LEU A 10 1.55 11.64 18.22
C LEU A 10 2.64 11.85 17.19
N LEU A 11 3.90 11.58 17.52
CA LEU A 11 5.00 11.62 16.56
C LEU A 11 4.82 10.59 15.44
N GLY A 12 4.38 9.38 15.78
CA GLY A 12 4.05 8.35 14.81
C GLY A 12 2.91 8.78 13.87
N LEU A 13 1.85 9.38 14.41
CA LEU A 13 0.75 9.91 13.61
C LEU A 13 1.20 11.02 12.65
N ILE A 14 2.01 11.96 13.13
CA ILE A 14 2.58 13.03 12.31
C ILE A 14 3.46 12.44 11.21
N ALA A 15 4.34 11.49 11.55
CA ALA A 15 5.18 10.80 10.59
C ALA A 15 4.34 10.07 9.52
N ALA A 16 3.25 9.41 9.90
CA ALA A 16 2.35 8.73 9.00
C ALA A 16 1.60 9.68 8.06
N ILE A 17 1.18 10.85 8.53
CA ILE A 17 0.59 11.90 7.70
C ILE A 17 1.58 12.32 6.61
N PHE A 18 2.82 12.62 6.99
CA PHE A 18 3.87 12.99 6.03
C PHE A 18 4.30 11.83 5.15
N GLY A 19 4.40 10.62 5.69
CA GLY A 19 4.67 9.39 4.94
C GLY A 19 3.62 9.12 3.86
N GLY A 20 2.34 9.29 4.20
CA GLY A 20 1.23 9.17 3.25
C GLY A 20 1.25 10.24 2.16
N TYR A 21 1.50 11.50 2.53
CA TYR A 21 1.71 12.58 1.57
C TYR A 21 2.86 12.28 0.61
N PHE A 22 3.99 11.84 1.15
CA PHE A 22 5.19 11.48 0.39
C PHE A 22 4.91 10.28 -0.54
N GLY A 23 4.24 9.24 -0.04
CA GLY A 23 3.87 8.06 -0.83
C GLY A 23 2.99 8.40 -2.02
N ALA A 24 2.01 9.31 -1.85
CA ALA A 24 1.22 9.83 -2.96
C ALA A 24 2.08 10.67 -3.92
N ALA A 25 2.96 11.51 -3.40
CA ALA A 25 3.79 12.39 -4.22
C ALA A 25 4.71 11.63 -5.17
N ILE A 26 5.35 10.55 -4.71
CA ILE A 26 6.30 9.77 -5.50
C ILE A 26 5.69 8.58 -6.26
N GLY A 27 4.43 8.24 -5.96
CA GLY A 27 3.73 7.07 -6.47
C GLY A 27 3.85 5.84 -5.56
N GLY A 28 2.72 5.15 -5.35
CA GLY A 28 2.63 4.04 -4.38
C GLY A 28 3.61 2.91 -4.65
N ASN A 29 3.74 2.46 -5.90
CA ASN A 29 4.66 1.37 -6.26
C ASN A 29 6.13 1.76 -6.02
N PHE A 30 6.51 3.00 -6.32
CA PHE A 30 7.86 3.47 -6.03
C PHE A 30 8.11 3.58 -4.53
N ALA A 31 7.13 4.09 -3.77
CA ALA A 31 7.19 4.11 -2.31
C ALA A 31 7.36 2.70 -1.73
N PHE A 32 6.65 1.70 -2.26
CA PHE A 32 6.78 0.30 -1.86
C PHE A 32 8.17 -0.27 -2.17
N THR A 33 8.74 0.10 -3.31
CA THR A 33 10.13 -0.27 -3.65
C THR A 33 11.12 0.32 -2.65
N LEU A 34 10.95 1.59 -2.27
CA LEU A 34 11.76 2.22 -1.22
C LEU A 34 11.60 1.52 0.14
N THR A 35 10.38 1.10 0.48
CA THR A 35 10.17 0.26 1.69
C THR A 35 11.03 -1.00 1.65
N GLY A 36 11.11 -1.67 0.49
CA GLY A 36 11.99 -2.84 0.31
C GLY A 36 13.46 -2.53 0.60
N PHE A 37 13.97 -1.40 0.11
CA PHE A 37 15.34 -0.95 0.44
C PHE A 37 15.50 -0.64 1.93
N MET A 38 14.49 -0.04 2.56
CA MET A 38 14.53 0.22 4.01
C MET A 38 14.53 -1.08 4.82
N ILE A 39 13.84 -2.12 4.36
CA ILE A 39 13.88 -3.45 4.99
C ILE A 39 15.30 -4.03 4.93
N LEU A 40 15.93 -4.03 3.76
CA LEU A 40 17.30 -4.52 3.60
C LEU A 40 18.29 -3.73 4.44
N PHE A 41 18.15 -2.41 4.50
CA PHE A 41 18.97 -1.55 5.34
C PHE A 41 18.76 -1.85 6.84
N SER A 42 17.51 -2.02 7.26
CA SER A 42 17.15 -2.35 8.64
C SER A 42 17.68 -3.71 9.03
N TRP A 43 17.67 -4.67 8.11
CA TRP A 43 18.27 -5.98 8.31
C TRP A 43 19.79 -5.90 8.53
N GLY A 44 20.48 -5.06 7.77
CA GLY A 44 21.91 -4.79 7.98
C GLY A 44 22.21 -4.21 9.36
N ILE A 45 21.41 -3.25 9.82
CA ILE A 45 21.53 -2.66 11.18
C ILE A 45 21.30 -3.76 12.24
N PHE A 46 20.27 -4.57 12.06
CA PHE A 46 19.93 -5.65 12.99
C PHE A 46 21.06 -6.69 13.06
N ALA A 47 21.61 -7.10 11.93
CA ALA A 47 22.68 -8.09 11.86
C ALA A 47 23.97 -7.64 12.58
N VAL A 48 24.28 -6.36 12.58
CA VAL A 48 25.49 -5.80 13.21
C VAL A 48 25.25 -5.38 14.66
N GLY A 49 24.12 -4.73 14.94
CA GLY A 49 23.83 -4.10 16.23
C GLY A 49 22.70 -4.74 17.03
N GLY A 50 22.00 -5.74 16.49
CA GLY A 50 20.85 -6.38 17.15
C GLY A 50 19.63 -5.48 17.34
N SER A 51 19.61 -4.26 16.76
CA SER A 51 18.52 -3.30 16.94
C SER A 51 17.47 -3.45 15.86
N ASP A 52 16.22 -3.63 16.25
CA ASP A 52 15.03 -3.72 15.38
C ASP A 52 14.38 -2.36 15.07
N ILE A 53 14.99 -1.26 15.52
CA ILE A 53 14.46 0.08 15.39
C ILE A 53 14.19 0.47 13.92
N GLY A 54 15.04 0.03 13.00
CA GLY A 54 14.87 0.26 11.57
C GLY A 54 13.60 -0.38 11.03
N PHE A 55 13.30 -1.60 11.46
CA PHE A 55 12.08 -2.30 11.08
C PHE A 55 10.83 -1.62 11.66
N ASN A 56 10.84 -1.36 12.96
CA ASN A 56 9.65 -0.93 13.71
C ASN A 56 9.28 0.54 13.43
N TYR A 57 10.26 1.42 13.17
CA TYR A 57 9.98 2.84 12.97
C TYR A 57 10.06 3.29 11.53
N VAL A 58 10.88 2.65 10.70
CA VAL A 58 11.10 3.08 9.32
C VAL A 58 10.39 2.14 8.35
N ALA A 59 10.87 0.90 8.21
CA ALA A 59 10.44 0.01 7.14
C ALA A 59 8.98 -0.44 7.24
N PHE A 60 8.54 -0.88 8.42
CA PHE A 60 7.15 -1.27 8.70
C PHE A 60 6.43 -0.30 9.64
N GLY A 61 7.12 0.75 10.05
CA GLY A 61 6.62 1.76 10.96
C GLY A 61 5.90 2.91 10.25
N PRO A 62 5.67 4.01 11.00
CA PRO A 62 4.86 5.13 10.53
C PRO A 62 5.48 5.93 9.40
N VAL A 63 6.78 5.75 9.10
CA VAL A 63 7.48 6.56 8.08
C VAL A 63 7.29 5.98 6.69
N MET A 64 7.68 4.70 6.49
CA MET A 64 7.74 4.06 5.17
C MET A 64 6.91 2.77 5.08
N GLY A 65 6.18 2.41 6.13
CA GLY A 65 5.37 1.19 6.12
C GLY A 65 4.44 1.12 4.89
N PRO A 66 4.25 -0.05 4.27
CA PRO A 66 3.38 -0.20 3.10
C PRO A 66 1.95 0.27 3.35
N HIS A 67 1.46 0.08 4.57
CA HIS A 67 0.15 0.55 5.03
C HIS A 67 0.05 2.07 5.14
N ILE A 68 1.19 2.77 5.11
CA ILE A 68 1.29 4.23 5.11
C ILE A 68 1.50 4.72 3.67
N THR A 69 2.68 4.46 3.10
CA THR A 69 3.12 5.11 1.87
C THR A 69 2.49 4.51 0.61
N PHE A 70 2.50 3.17 0.50
CA PHE A 70 1.92 2.49 -0.65
C PHE A 70 0.39 2.67 -0.70
N ALA A 71 -0.30 2.37 0.40
CA ALA A 71 -1.74 2.51 0.48
C ALA A 71 -2.22 3.95 0.20
N ALA A 72 -1.46 4.94 0.69
CA ALA A 72 -1.73 6.35 0.44
C ALA A 72 -1.54 6.72 -1.05
N GLY A 73 -0.50 6.21 -1.70
CA GLY A 73 -0.27 6.41 -3.13
C GLY A 73 -1.41 5.84 -3.98
N VAL A 74 -1.89 4.65 -3.64
CA VAL A 74 -3.05 4.03 -4.31
C VAL A 74 -4.32 4.85 -4.09
N ALA A 75 -4.57 5.31 -2.87
CA ALA A 75 -5.75 6.13 -2.56
C ALA A 75 -5.70 7.49 -3.29
N GLY A 76 -4.53 8.13 -3.35
CA GLY A 76 -4.32 9.35 -4.13
C GLY A 76 -4.59 9.15 -5.62
N ALA A 77 -4.13 8.02 -6.20
CA ALA A 77 -4.41 7.68 -7.60
C ALA A 77 -5.91 7.43 -7.85
N ALA A 78 -6.60 6.73 -6.95
CA ALA A 78 -8.04 6.51 -7.03
C ALA A 78 -8.81 7.85 -7.00
N TYR A 79 -8.42 8.76 -6.12
CA TYR A 79 -9.00 10.11 -6.05
C TYR A 79 -8.68 10.93 -7.31
N ALA A 80 -7.45 10.90 -7.79
CA ALA A 80 -7.05 11.62 -9.01
C ALA A 80 -7.85 11.15 -10.23
N MET A 81 -8.08 9.84 -10.38
CA MET A 81 -8.96 9.29 -11.41
C MET A 81 -10.39 9.79 -11.24
N HIS A 82 -10.93 9.76 -10.02
CA HIS A 82 -12.28 10.25 -9.73
C HIS A 82 -12.46 11.73 -10.13
N LYS A 83 -11.40 12.53 -10.02
CA LYS A 83 -11.35 13.93 -10.47
C LYS A 83 -11.07 14.10 -11.96
N GLY A 84 -10.87 13.02 -12.71
CA GLY A 84 -10.52 13.07 -14.13
C GLY A 84 -9.12 13.59 -14.43
N LEU A 85 -8.22 13.55 -13.45
CA LEU A 85 -6.83 14.04 -13.57
C LEU A 85 -5.89 12.99 -14.17
N ILE A 86 -6.23 11.71 -14.05
CA ILE A 86 -5.53 10.57 -14.63
C ILE A 86 -6.56 9.59 -15.21
N GLU A 87 -6.14 8.80 -16.18
CA GLU A 87 -7.03 7.85 -16.88
C GLU A 87 -7.46 6.68 -16.01
N SER A 88 -6.60 6.22 -15.12
CA SER A 88 -6.85 5.03 -14.30
C SER A 88 -6.36 5.18 -12.86
N GLY A 89 -7.23 4.93 -11.91
CA GLY A 89 -6.86 4.85 -10.48
C GLY A 89 -6.00 3.64 -10.12
N ARG A 90 -5.71 2.76 -11.08
CA ARG A 90 -4.74 1.66 -10.95
C ARG A 90 -3.31 2.12 -11.20
N ASP A 91 -3.13 3.32 -11.75
CA ASP A 91 -1.80 3.89 -11.95
C ASP A 91 -1.20 4.33 -10.60
N ALA A 92 -0.87 3.34 -9.80
CA ALA A 92 -0.13 3.54 -8.56
C ALA A 92 1.37 3.74 -8.79
N THR A 93 1.83 3.69 -10.04
CA THR A 93 3.24 3.84 -10.41
C THR A 93 3.62 5.29 -10.64
N SER A 94 2.71 6.05 -11.26
CA SER A 94 2.99 7.46 -11.58
C SER A 94 3.04 8.33 -10.34
N PRO A 95 4.08 9.18 -10.21
CA PRO A 95 4.16 10.20 -9.17
C PRO A 95 3.02 11.22 -9.29
N LEU A 96 2.21 11.38 -8.24
CA LEU A 96 1.06 12.29 -8.29
C LEU A 96 1.47 13.75 -8.05
N ALA A 97 2.69 14.01 -7.56
CA ALA A 97 3.24 15.36 -7.46
C ALA A 97 3.25 16.09 -8.83
N ARG A 98 3.41 15.36 -9.94
CA ARG A 98 3.36 15.90 -11.31
C ARG A 98 2.03 16.58 -11.66
N LEU A 99 0.97 16.27 -10.93
CA LEU A 99 -0.35 16.87 -11.18
C LEU A 99 -0.47 18.29 -10.66
N GLY A 100 0.47 18.75 -9.80
CA GLY A 100 0.41 20.07 -9.17
C GLY A 100 -0.83 20.28 -8.28
N ARG A 101 -1.43 19.20 -7.77
CA ARG A 101 -2.69 19.20 -7.04
C ARG A 101 -2.50 18.81 -5.59
N LEU A 102 -2.59 19.79 -4.71
CA LEU A 102 -2.45 19.59 -3.27
C LEU A 102 -3.52 18.67 -2.69
N ASP A 103 -4.77 18.78 -3.16
CA ASP A 103 -5.89 17.94 -2.70
C ASP A 103 -5.62 16.45 -2.91
N VAL A 104 -4.98 16.07 -4.03
CA VAL A 104 -4.58 14.68 -4.29
C VAL A 104 -3.56 14.20 -3.26
N LEU A 105 -2.57 15.03 -2.93
CA LEU A 105 -1.52 14.67 -1.96
C LEU A 105 -2.06 14.66 -0.53
N LEU A 106 -3.03 15.53 -0.21
CA LEU A 106 -3.72 15.52 1.08
C LEU A 106 -4.59 14.27 1.29
N VAL A 107 -5.16 13.69 0.23
CA VAL A 107 -5.80 12.37 0.30
C VAL A 107 -4.76 11.32 0.70
N GLY A 108 -3.56 11.37 0.13
CA GLY A 108 -2.45 10.51 0.58
C GLY A 108 -2.13 10.70 2.06
N ALA A 109 -2.02 11.93 2.53
CA ALA A 109 -1.79 12.24 3.94
C ALA A 109 -2.89 11.66 4.86
N ALA A 110 -4.16 11.80 4.46
CA ALA A 110 -5.29 11.26 5.21
C ALA A 110 -5.26 9.72 5.27
N PHE A 111 -4.91 9.05 4.18
CA PHE A 111 -4.76 7.60 4.14
C PHE A 111 -3.53 7.09 4.89
N GLY A 112 -2.44 7.88 4.94
CA GLY A 112 -1.32 7.60 5.83
C GLY A 112 -1.73 7.63 7.30
N ALA A 113 -2.45 8.67 7.72
CA ALA A 113 -3.02 8.74 9.08
C ALA A 113 -3.96 7.57 9.38
N PHE A 114 -4.87 7.26 8.45
CA PHE A 114 -5.77 6.11 8.56
C PHE A 114 -5.00 4.80 8.71
N GLY A 115 -4.00 4.57 7.87
CA GLY A 115 -3.17 3.37 7.91
C GLY A 115 -2.50 3.17 9.26
N TYR A 116 -1.94 4.24 9.83
CA TYR A 116 -1.33 4.21 11.16
C TYR A 116 -2.34 3.87 12.26
N LEU A 117 -3.45 4.59 12.30
CA LEU A 117 -4.48 4.40 13.33
C LEU A 117 -5.12 3.02 13.23
N PHE A 118 -5.43 2.57 12.02
CA PHE A 118 -6.07 1.28 11.80
C PHE A 118 -5.14 0.12 12.14
N ASN A 119 -3.86 0.20 11.74
CA ASN A 119 -2.86 -0.83 12.08
C ASN A 119 -2.66 -0.96 13.59
N ILE A 120 -2.58 0.16 14.32
CA ILE A 120 -2.54 0.15 15.78
C ILE A 120 -3.83 -0.43 16.37
N GLY A 121 -5.00 -0.02 15.84
CA GLY A 121 -6.28 -0.57 16.27
C GLY A 121 -6.36 -2.08 16.14
N LEU A 122 -5.86 -2.64 15.03
CA LEU A 122 -5.80 -4.09 14.81
C LEU A 122 -4.89 -4.79 15.82
N SER A 123 -3.79 -4.17 16.24
CA SER A 123 -2.87 -4.78 17.21
C SER A 123 -3.46 -4.92 18.61
N PHE A 124 -4.49 -4.13 18.95
CA PHE A 124 -5.22 -4.28 20.21
C PHE A 124 -6.27 -5.39 20.22
N ILE A 125 -6.62 -5.94 19.04
CA ILE A 125 -7.57 -7.04 18.96
C ILE A 125 -6.83 -8.32 19.38
N PRO A 126 -7.31 -9.01 20.46
CA PRO A 126 -6.72 -10.29 20.86
C PRO A 126 -6.66 -11.26 19.68
N TRP A 127 -5.57 -11.99 19.55
CA TRP A 127 -5.27 -12.92 18.47
C TRP A 127 -4.79 -12.25 17.17
N PHE A 128 -5.34 -11.11 16.73
CA PHE A 128 -4.95 -10.45 15.47
C PHE A 128 -3.46 -10.04 15.48
N GLY A 129 -3.01 -9.36 16.52
CA GLY A 129 -1.63 -8.85 16.60
C GLY A 129 -0.55 -9.93 16.59
N SER A 130 -0.91 -11.19 16.86
CA SER A 130 0.04 -12.32 16.92
C SER A 130 -0.16 -13.36 15.80
N HIS A 131 -1.27 -13.31 15.05
CA HIS A 131 -1.62 -14.36 14.08
C HIS A 131 -1.92 -13.83 12.68
N ILE A 132 -2.07 -12.52 12.53
CA ILE A 132 -2.38 -11.88 11.23
C ILE A 132 -1.33 -10.82 10.96
N ASP A 133 -0.90 -10.72 9.72
CA ASP A 133 -0.13 -9.56 9.25
C ASP A 133 -1.05 -8.33 9.20
N THR A 134 -0.99 -7.52 10.27
CA THR A 134 -1.81 -6.32 10.43
C THR A 134 -1.45 -5.25 9.41
N VAL A 135 -0.18 -5.20 8.94
CA VAL A 135 0.27 -4.29 7.89
C VAL A 135 -0.42 -4.64 6.56
N ALA A 136 -0.37 -5.91 6.15
CA ALA A 136 -1.02 -6.37 4.93
C ALA A 136 -2.54 -6.18 4.97
N LEU A 137 -3.18 -6.48 6.12
CA LEU A 137 -4.62 -6.28 6.30
C LEU A 137 -4.99 -4.79 6.22
N THR A 138 -4.15 -3.90 6.75
CA THR A 138 -4.35 -2.45 6.66
C THR A 138 -4.23 -1.96 5.22
N VAL A 139 -3.23 -2.45 4.45
CA VAL A 139 -3.09 -2.15 3.02
C VAL A 139 -4.34 -2.58 2.25
N PHE A 140 -4.78 -3.82 2.47
CA PHE A 140 -6.00 -4.33 1.83
C PHE A 140 -7.21 -3.46 2.15
N THR A 141 -7.43 -3.16 3.43
CA THR A 141 -8.58 -2.35 3.88
C THR A 141 -8.53 -0.94 3.30
N SER A 142 -7.37 -0.28 3.28
CA SER A 142 -7.18 1.04 2.67
C SER A 142 -7.56 1.03 1.19
N ASN A 143 -7.12 0.02 0.44
CA ASN A 143 -7.42 -0.10 -0.99
C ASN A 143 -8.92 -0.39 -1.25
N VAL A 144 -9.55 -1.20 -0.40
CA VAL A 144 -11.00 -1.43 -0.44
C VAL A 144 -11.76 -0.12 -0.18
N LEU A 145 -11.36 0.64 0.85
CA LEU A 145 -11.97 1.94 1.16
C LEU A 145 -11.82 2.94 0.01
N ALA A 146 -10.61 3.09 -0.53
CA ALA A 146 -10.38 3.96 -1.67
C ALA A 146 -11.27 3.60 -2.87
N ARG A 147 -11.43 2.29 -3.13
CA ARG A 147 -12.31 1.80 -4.17
C ARG A 147 -13.80 2.02 -3.88
N LEU A 148 -14.23 1.88 -2.64
CA LEU A 148 -15.61 2.14 -2.23
C LEU A 148 -15.96 3.62 -2.36
N ILE A 149 -15.04 4.49 -1.97
CA ILE A 149 -15.27 5.95 -1.97
C ILE A 149 -15.25 6.50 -3.40
N TRP A 150 -14.28 6.11 -4.23
CA TRP A 150 -14.01 6.73 -5.54
C TRP A 150 -14.16 5.80 -6.74
N GLY A 151 -14.33 4.51 -6.54
CA GLY A 151 -14.29 3.49 -7.60
C GLY A 151 -15.63 3.00 -8.12
N ASN A 152 -16.75 3.67 -7.84
CA ASN A 152 -18.11 3.24 -8.23
C ASN A 152 -18.51 1.85 -7.68
N GLY A 153 -18.00 1.50 -6.49
CA GLY A 153 -18.28 0.24 -5.80
C GLY A 153 -17.30 -0.90 -6.08
N LEU A 154 -17.31 -1.90 -5.20
CA LEU A 154 -16.36 -3.02 -5.24
C LEU A 154 -16.50 -3.90 -6.48
N LEU A 155 -17.74 -4.18 -6.89
CA LEU A 155 -18.09 -5.11 -7.96
C LEU A 155 -18.92 -4.43 -9.04
N SER A 156 -18.69 -3.16 -9.32
CA SER A 156 -19.43 -2.45 -10.36
C SER A 156 -19.21 -3.10 -11.73
N PRO A 157 -20.29 -3.50 -12.44
CA PRO A 157 -20.18 -4.06 -13.79
C PRO A 157 -19.55 -3.10 -14.81
N GLN A 158 -19.57 -1.79 -14.52
CA GLN A 158 -18.96 -0.78 -15.39
C GLN A 158 -17.45 -0.89 -15.41
N ASN A 159 -16.83 -1.42 -14.36
CA ASN A 159 -15.39 -1.57 -14.22
C ASN A 159 -14.88 -2.96 -14.63
N TYR A 160 -15.79 -3.90 -14.92
CA TYR A 160 -15.47 -5.26 -15.32
C TYR A 160 -16.18 -5.62 -16.63
N ASN A 161 -16.43 -6.87 -16.88
CA ASN A 161 -17.04 -7.33 -18.14
C ASN A 161 -18.50 -6.85 -18.25
N LYS A 162 -18.71 -5.79 -19.02
CA LYS A 162 -20.06 -5.31 -19.36
C LYS A 162 -20.80 -6.44 -20.11
N GLY A 163 -22.02 -6.76 -19.65
CA GLY A 163 -22.83 -7.81 -20.26
C GLY A 163 -22.58 -9.22 -19.76
N ALA A 164 -21.65 -9.42 -18.83
CA ALA A 164 -21.48 -10.73 -18.20
C ALA A 164 -22.70 -11.11 -17.34
N THR A 165 -23.28 -12.28 -17.61
CA THR A 165 -24.47 -12.78 -16.93
C THR A 165 -24.16 -13.53 -15.64
N SER A 166 -22.95 -14.09 -15.52
CA SER A 166 -22.50 -14.85 -14.35
C SER A 166 -21.62 -14.00 -13.43
N PHE A 167 -21.75 -14.18 -12.10
CA PHE A 167 -20.89 -13.53 -11.12
C PHE A 167 -19.40 -13.78 -11.39
N MET A 168 -19.02 -15.03 -11.68
CA MET A 168 -17.62 -15.38 -11.99
C MET A 168 -17.10 -14.65 -13.23
N LYS A 169 -17.93 -14.51 -14.27
CA LYS A 169 -17.55 -13.74 -15.47
C LYS A 169 -17.48 -12.23 -15.21
N LYS A 170 -18.26 -11.71 -14.25
CA LYS A 170 -18.20 -10.29 -13.86
C LYS A 170 -16.87 -9.92 -13.18
N ILE A 171 -16.32 -10.83 -12.38
CA ILE A 171 -15.06 -10.63 -11.66
C ILE A 171 -13.84 -11.18 -12.42
N ALA A 172 -14.05 -11.89 -13.53
CA ALA A 172 -12.97 -12.43 -14.34
C ALA A 172 -12.12 -11.29 -14.93
N PRO A 173 -10.81 -11.45 -15.00
CA PRO A 173 -9.92 -10.49 -15.66
C PRO A 173 -10.34 -10.29 -17.13
N ASN A 174 -10.19 -9.08 -17.64
CA ASN A 174 -10.36 -8.78 -19.06
C ASN A 174 -9.17 -7.97 -19.58
N ASP A 175 -9.04 -7.89 -20.89
CA ASP A 175 -7.89 -7.26 -21.55
C ASP A 175 -7.66 -5.80 -21.14
N THR A 176 -8.71 -5.07 -20.78
CA THR A 176 -8.61 -3.67 -20.36
C THR A 176 -8.07 -3.52 -18.94
N TYR A 177 -8.39 -4.49 -18.07
CA TYR A 177 -8.11 -4.37 -16.64
C TYR A 177 -7.07 -5.35 -16.13
N PHE A 178 -6.47 -6.11 -17.01
CA PHE A 178 -5.50 -7.15 -16.70
C PHE A 178 -4.06 -6.67 -16.94
N TRP A 179 -3.46 -6.05 -15.94
CA TRP A 179 -2.11 -5.53 -16.12
C TRP A 179 -1.00 -6.59 -16.01
N LEU A 180 -1.34 -7.79 -15.52
CA LEU A 180 -0.46 -8.97 -15.53
C LEU A 180 -0.62 -9.82 -16.81
N ARG A 181 -1.22 -9.29 -17.86
CA ARG A 181 -1.54 -9.96 -19.12
C ARG A 181 -0.41 -10.79 -19.69
N TYR A 182 0.80 -10.31 -19.57
CA TYR A 182 1.98 -11.00 -20.09
C TYR A 182 2.56 -12.02 -19.11
N GLN A 183 2.09 -12.07 -17.88
CA GLN A 183 2.56 -12.98 -16.85
C GLN A 183 1.67 -14.21 -16.66
N GLU A 184 0.67 -14.41 -17.52
CA GLU A 184 -0.21 -15.58 -17.46
C GLU A 184 0.44 -16.87 -18.01
N LYS A 185 1.45 -16.73 -18.88
CA LYS A 185 2.06 -17.88 -19.54
C LYS A 185 3.07 -18.54 -18.59
N PRO A 186 3.08 -19.90 -18.52
CA PRO A 186 4.05 -20.62 -17.69
C PRO A 186 5.50 -20.22 -17.92
N GLY A 187 5.88 -19.93 -19.17
CA GLY A 187 7.21 -19.45 -19.51
C GLY A 187 7.57 -18.06 -18.98
N GLN A 188 6.60 -17.34 -18.42
CA GLN A 188 6.81 -16.02 -17.82
C GLN A 188 6.67 -16.04 -16.30
N TYR A 189 5.60 -16.63 -15.76
CA TYR A 189 5.40 -16.61 -14.31
C TYR A 189 6.29 -17.61 -13.57
N LEU A 190 6.66 -18.74 -14.19
CA LEU A 190 7.56 -19.70 -13.52
C LEU A 190 8.97 -19.12 -13.28
N PRO A 191 9.68 -18.57 -14.31
CA PRO A 191 10.97 -17.93 -14.06
C PRO A 191 10.89 -16.77 -13.08
N LEU A 192 9.83 -15.96 -13.15
CA LEU A 192 9.62 -14.86 -12.22
C LEU A 192 9.41 -15.36 -10.78
N GLY A 193 8.58 -16.39 -10.60
CA GLY A 193 8.33 -17.02 -9.30
C GLY A 193 9.59 -17.65 -8.70
N PHE A 194 10.36 -18.39 -9.50
CA PHE A 194 11.64 -18.97 -9.06
C PHE A 194 12.67 -17.89 -8.72
N SER A 195 12.76 -16.83 -9.54
CA SER A 195 13.67 -15.72 -9.29
C SER A 195 13.33 -14.98 -7.99
N ALA A 196 12.07 -14.55 -7.86
CA ALA A 196 11.61 -13.81 -6.68
C ALA A 196 11.65 -14.69 -5.41
N GLY A 197 11.19 -15.94 -5.51
CA GLY A 197 11.22 -16.89 -4.41
C GLY A 197 12.64 -17.26 -3.99
N GLY A 198 13.55 -17.46 -4.95
CA GLY A 198 14.97 -17.74 -4.67
C GLY A 198 15.66 -16.55 -3.99
N MET A 199 15.39 -15.33 -4.44
CA MET A 199 15.90 -14.12 -3.78
C MET A 199 15.35 -13.98 -2.34
N ALA A 200 14.05 -14.18 -2.16
CA ALA A 200 13.44 -14.12 -0.83
C ALA A 200 14.03 -15.17 0.11
N ALA A 201 14.21 -16.42 -0.36
CA ALA A 201 14.81 -17.49 0.44
C ALA A 201 16.28 -17.24 0.77
N ALA A 202 17.01 -16.49 -0.05
CA ALA A 202 18.42 -16.17 0.20
C ALA A 202 18.62 -15.10 1.30
N VAL A 203 17.57 -14.34 1.63
CA VAL A 203 17.63 -13.27 2.64
C VAL A 203 16.76 -13.55 3.87
N SER A 204 16.06 -14.66 3.91
CA SER A 204 15.28 -15.13 5.07
C SER A 204 16.09 -16.01 5.99
#